data_621816a47b3ca370327a37c6da85e699
#
_entry.id   621816a47b3ca370327a37c6da85e699
#
_cell.length_a   1.000
_cell.length_b   1.000
_cell.length_c   1.000
_cell.angle_alpha   90.00
_cell.angle_beta   90.00
_cell.angle_gamma   90.00
#
_symmetry.space_group_name_H-M   'P 1'
#
loop_
_entity.id
_entity.type
_entity.pdbx_description
1 polymer ?
#
loop_
_entity_poly.entity_id
_entity_poly.type
_entity_poly.pdbx_seq_one_letter_code
_entity_poly.pdbx_strand_id
1 'polypeptide(L)'
;MRNMKKIFLLISAILLIVPVQAQHTLRLMTYNIKNATGMDGVCDFQRIANVINNASPDVVAVQEVDSVTNRSNQKYVLGEIAERTQMYACFAPAIDYDGGKYGIGLLSKKAPVHLQTIALPGREEARALILAEFEDYIYCCTHLSLTEEDRMKSLEILKTFAASYKKPLFLAGDMNAEPESDFIKELQKEFRILSNPRQHTFPAPAPKETIDYVAAFKQNDKGFAVVSSEVVNEPVASDHRPIVVELRTAEKADKIFRTKPYLQNPVGNGMTVMWETTVPAYCWVEYGTDTTQLKRARTIVDGQVVCNNKLHKIRLDDLQPGQKYYYRVCSQEMLLYQAYKKVFGNTARSAFSEFTLPVTGTDSFTAVVFNDLHQHTHTFRALCRQIQDIDYDFVVFNGDCVDDPASHDQATAFISELTEGVRGDCIPTFFMRGNHEIRNAYSIGLRDHFDYVGDKTYGSFNWGDTRIVMLDCGEDKTDDHWVYYDLNDFTQLRNEQVGFLKKELAAKEFKKAKKRILLHHIPLYGNDGKNLCTELWTKLLEKAPFDICLNAHTHKYAYHPKGELGNHFPVVIGGGYKMEGATVMILEKRKEELRVRVLDAKGETLLDITAVSYTHLTL
;
A
#
# COMPACT_ATOMS: atom_id res chain seq x y z
N MET A 1 -42.57 41.32 -15.89
CA MET A 1 -41.18 41.29 -16.43
C MET A 1 -40.24 41.52 -15.23
N ARG A 2 -39.66 40.47 -14.71
CA ARG A 2 -38.55 40.51 -13.75
C ARG A 2 -37.60 39.36 -14.07
N ASN A 3 -36.42 39.73 -14.57
CA ASN A 3 -35.35 38.83 -14.90
C ASN A 3 -34.77 38.15 -13.64
N MET A 4 -34.90 36.86 -13.53
CA MET A 4 -34.09 36.07 -12.58
C MET A 4 -32.84 35.57 -13.32
N LYS A 5 -31.70 36.16 -13.02
CA LYS A 5 -30.38 35.66 -13.42
C LYS A 5 -30.09 34.42 -12.60
N LYS A 6 -30.03 33.26 -13.28
CA LYS A 6 -29.48 32.01 -12.72
C LYS A 6 -27.97 32.13 -12.69
N ILE A 7 -27.40 32.27 -11.50
CA ILE A 7 -25.96 32.12 -11.28
C ILE A 7 -25.68 30.63 -11.20
N PHE A 8 -25.00 30.09 -12.24
CA PHE A 8 -24.40 28.76 -12.18
C PHE A 8 -23.10 28.87 -11.38
N LEU A 9 -23.08 28.34 -10.17
CA LEU A 9 -21.86 28.10 -9.42
C LEU A 9 -21.21 26.83 -10.01
N LEU A 10 -20.14 27.00 -10.78
CA LEU A 10 -19.26 25.91 -11.19
C LEU A 10 -18.39 25.54 -9.97
N ILE A 11 -18.77 24.50 -9.25
CA ILE A 11 -17.89 23.86 -8.27
C ILE A 11 -16.92 23.00 -9.08
N SER A 12 -15.71 23.49 -9.27
CA SER A 12 -14.59 22.70 -9.79
C SER A 12 -14.19 21.70 -8.71
N ALA A 13 -14.73 20.50 -8.78
CA ALA A 13 -14.18 19.36 -8.08
C ALA A 13 -12.79 19.07 -8.68
N ILE A 14 -11.73 19.50 -8.04
CA ILE A 14 -10.39 19.03 -8.33
C ILE A 14 -10.38 17.57 -7.87
N LEU A 15 -10.65 16.66 -8.79
CA LEU A 15 -10.30 15.26 -8.63
C LEU A 15 -8.76 15.22 -8.50
N LEU A 16 -8.27 15.10 -7.28
CA LEU A 16 -6.93 14.60 -7.03
C LEU A 16 -6.92 13.14 -7.54
N ILE A 17 -6.59 12.96 -8.81
CA ILE A 17 -6.19 11.66 -9.33
C ILE A 17 -4.87 11.36 -8.63
N VAL A 18 -4.94 10.71 -7.47
CA VAL A 18 -3.78 10.03 -6.89
C VAL A 18 -3.46 8.93 -7.90
N PRO A 19 -2.30 8.95 -8.56
CA PRO A 19 -1.96 7.87 -9.46
C PRO A 19 -1.96 6.59 -8.61
N VAL A 20 -2.86 5.67 -8.93
CA VAL A 20 -2.69 4.27 -8.50
C VAL A 20 -1.31 3.90 -9.02
N GLN A 21 -0.37 3.74 -8.12
CA GLN A 21 1.00 3.37 -8.47
C GLN A 21 0.91 1.99 -9.08
N ALA A 22 0.84 1.96 -10.42
CA ALA A 22 0.83 0.72 -11.19
C ALA A 22 2.08 -0.05 -10.78
N GLN A 23 1.90 -1.32 -10.41
CA GLN A 23 3.03 -2.22 -10.20
C GLN A 23 3.97 -2.05 -11.39
N HIS A 24 5.26 -1.84 -11.13
CA HIS A 24 6.25 -1.62 -12.18
C HIS A 24 6.35 -2.88 -13.04
N THR A 25 5.58 -2.90 -14.14
CA THR A 25 5.65 -3.94 -15.16
C THR A 25 6.58 -3.48 -16.27
N LEU A 26 7.35 -4.40 -16.83
CA LEU A 26 8.20 -4.21 -17.97
C LEU A 26 7.85 -5.29 -19.01
N ARG A 27 7.34 -4.88 -20.16
CA ARG A 27 6.98 -5.78 -21.26
C ARG A 27 8.07 -5.76 -22.32
N LEU A 28 8.79 -6.87 -22.46
CA LEU A 28 9.85 -7.11 -23.42
C LEU A 28 9.29 -7.87 -24.62
N MET A 29 9.64 -7.45 -25.83
CA MET A 29 9.21 -8.13 -27.05
C MET A 29 10.38 -8.39 -27.97
N THR A 30 10.39 -9.51 -28.66
CA THR A 30 11.24 -9.73 -29.84
C THR A 30 10.39 -10.12 -31.04
N TYR A 31 10.74 -9.60 -32.21
CA TYR A 31 10.00 -9.84 -33.44
C TYR A 31 10.93 -9.76 -34.67
N ASN A 32 11.18 -10.89 -35.30
CA ASN A 32 11.74 -10.92 -36.65
C ASN A 32 10.60 -10.55 -37.63
N ILE A 33 10.74 -9.41 -38.32
CA ILE A 33 9.67 -8.80 -39.13
C ILE A 33 9.79 -9.06 -40.63
N LYS A 34 10.83 -9.82 -41.05
CA LYS A 34 11.05 -10.11 -42.49
C LYS A 34 10.90 -8.85 -43.37
N ASN A 35 11.66 -7.80 -43.07
CA ASN A 35 11.58 -6.47 -43.71
C ASN A 35 10.13 -5.93 -43.87
N ALA A 36 9.22 -6.27 -42.96
CA ALA A 36 7.78 -5.99 -42.98
C ALA A 36 7.01 -6.63 -44.16
N THR A 37 7.54 -7.68 -44.75
CA THR A 37 6.87 -8.44 -45.81
C THR A 37 6.16 -9.66 -45.22
N GLY A 38 4.85 -9.66 -45.29
CA GLY A 38 4.01 -10.72 -44.78
C GLY A 38 4.09 -12.03 -45.60
N MET A 39 3.45 -13.07 -45.07
CA MET A 39 3.33 -14.38 -45.73
C MET A 39 2.49 -14.31 -47.02
N ASP A 40 1.75 -13.24 -47.20
CA ASP A 40 1.03 -12.89 -48.43
C ASP A 40 1.90 -12.15 -49.48
N GLY A 41 3.18 -11.93 -49.17
CA GLY A 41 4.12 -11.19 -50.04
C GLY A 41 3.94 -9.68 -50.02
N VAL A 42 3.06 -9.13 -49.17
CA VAL A 42 2.79 -7.68 -49.10
C VAL A 42 3.68 -7.05 -48.01
N CYS A 43 4.43 -6.02 -48.39
CA CYS A 43 5.17 -5.19 -47.44
C CYS A 43 4.19 -4.18 -46.81
N ASP A 44 3.97 -4.29 -45.50
CA ASP A 44 2.97 -3.47 -44.78
C ASP A 44 3.47 -3.08 -43.39
N PHE A 45 3.96 -1.85 -43.26
CA PHE A 45 4.48 -1.29 -41.99
C PHE A 45 3.38 -1.09 -40.96
N GLN A 46 2.12 -0.78 -41.41
CA GLN A 46 0.98 -0.62 -40.51
C GLN A 46 0.61 -1.96 -39.81
N ARG A 47 0.69 -3.06 -40.58
CA ARG A 47 0.43 -4.41 -40.03
C ARG A 47 1.41 -4.76 -38.92
N ILE A 48 2.71 -4.55 -39.14
CA ILE A 48 3.73 -4.76 -38.07
C ILE A 48 3.48 -3.84 -36.89
N ALA A 49 3.19 -2.55 -37.14
CA ALA A 49 2.88 -1.60 -36.07
C ALA A 49 1.63 -2.01 -35.26
N ASN A 50 0.59 -2.53 -35.92
CA ASN A 50 -0.61 -3.03 -35.24
C ASN A 50 -0.30 -4.20 -34.30
N VAL A 51 0.55 -5.14 -34.73
CA VAL A 51 1.00 -6.27 -33.89
C VAL A 51 1.72 -5.75 -32.63
N ILE A 52 2.64 -4.81 -32.81
CA ILE A 52 3.39 -4.20 -31.70
C ILE A 52 2.44 -3.42 -30.75
N ASN A 53 1.56 -2.58 -31.31
CA ASN A 53 0.62 -1.78 -30.51
C ASN A 53 -0.35 -2.66 -29.70
N ASN A 54 -0.87 -3.73 -30.31
CA ASN A 54 -1.76 -4.67 -29.61
C ASN A 54 -1.04 -5.40 -28.47
N ALA A 55 0.23 -5.73 -28.63
CA ALA A 55 1.07 -6.34 -27.59
C ALA A 55 1.51 -5.32 -26.52
N SER A 56 1.48 -4.01 -26.84
CA SER A 56 1.84 -2.90 -25.93
C SER A 56 3.19 -3.07 -25.19
N PRO A 57 4.29 -3.47 -25.85
CA PRO A 57 5.59 -3.64 -25.19
C PRO A 57 6.20 -2.29 -24.79
N ASP A 58 7.11 -2.32 -23.81
CA ASP A 58 7.91 -1.15 -23.46
C ASP A 58 9.17 -1.04 -24.33
N VAL A 59 9.66 -2.19 -24.81
CA VAL A 59 10.82 -2.30 -25.71
C VAL A 59 10.68 -3.52 -26.61
N VAL A 60 11.08 -3.38 -27.89
CA VAL A 60 11.03 -4.41 -28.91
C VAL A 60 12.41 -4.60 -29.56
N ALA A 61 12.92 -5.81 -29.55
CA ALA A 61 14.03 -6.22 -30.39
C ALA A 61 13.47 -6.63 -31.77
N VAL A 62 13.93 -5.98 -32.83
CA VAL A 62 13.41 -6.17 -34.19
C VAL A 62 14.52 -6.73 -35.07
N GLN A 63 14.28 -7.86 -35.71
CA GLN A 63 15.23 -8.49 -36.63
C GLN A 63 14.75 -8.33 -38.08
N GLU A 64 15.66 -8.48 -39.00
CA GLU A 64 15.46 -8.37 -40.45
C GLU A 64 14.88 -7.02 -40.88
N VAL A 65 15.60 -5.96 -40.55
CA VAL A 65 15.20 -4.57 -40.82
C VAL A 65 15.95 -3.99 -42.00
N ASP A 66 15.22 -3.52 -42.99
CA ASP A 66 15.76 -2.77 -44.13
C ASP A 66 15.83 -1.26 -43.82
N SER A 67 16.86 -0.62 -44.33
CA SER A 67 16.98 0.82 -44.34
C SER A 67 17.33 1.29 -45.75
N VAL A 68 16.38 1.99 -46.41
CA VAL A 68 16.47 2.58 -47.73
C VAL A 68 16.93 1.61 -48.83
N THR A 69 16.48 0.36 -48.77
CA THR A 69 16.73 -0.66 -49.80
C THR A 69 15.74 -0.50 -50.96
N ASN A 70 16.06 -1.07 -52.14
CA ASN A 70 15.12 -1.04 -53.28
C ASN A 70 13.85 -1.84 -52.95
N ARG A 71 13.96 -3.01 -52.33
CA ARG A 71 12.80 -3.83 -51.95
C ARG A 71 11.89 -3.17 -50.89
N SER A 72 12.43 -2.26 -50.08
CA SER A 72 11.63 -1.46 -49.13
C SER A 72 11.11 -0.14 -49.72
N ASN A 73 11.18 0.03 -51.07
CA ASN A 73 10.84 1.26 -51.78
C ASN A 73 11.58 2.49 -51.22
N GLN A 74 12.87 2.35 -50.94
CA GLN A 74 13.74 3.40 -50.37
C GLN A 74 13.24 3.93 -49.01
N LYS A 75 12.46 3.12 -48.29
CA LYS A 75 11.94 3.50 -46.96
C LYS A 75 12.88 3.05 -45.86
N TYR A 76 12.95 3.86 -44.82
CA TYR A 76 13.56 3.48 -43.53
C TYR A 76 12.53 2.72 -42.71
N VAL A 77 12.50 1.38 -42.85
CA VAL A 77 11.44 0.49 -42.33
C VAL A 77 11.21 0.70 -40.84
N LEU A 78 12.30 0.74 -40.03
CA LEU A 78 12.18 0.91 -38.58
C LEU A 78 11.55 2.29 -38.24
N GLY A 79 11.89 3.35 -38.96
CA GLY A 79 11.31 4.68 -38.79
C GLY A 79 9.83 4.73 -39.10
N GLU A 80 9.40 4.06 -40.19
CA GLU A 80 8.00 3.95 -40.56
C GLU A 80 7.17 3.23 -39.45
N ILE A 81 7.75 2.19 -38.83
CA ILE A 81 7.11 1.48 -37.72
C ILE A 81 7.13 2.33 -36.45
N ALA A 82 8.24 3.01 -36.15
CA ALA A 82 8.41 3.87 -34.99
C ALA A 82 7.38 5.00 -34.94
N GLU A 83 7.14 5.66 -36.08
CA GLU A 83 6.13 6.71 -36.21
C GLU A 83 4.71 6.19 -35.87
N ARG A 84 4.34 5.01 -36.37
CA ARG A 84 3.03 4.37 -36.13
C ARG A 84 2.86 3.82 -34.72
N THR A 85 3.94 3.48 -34.05
CA THR A 85 3.94 2.96 -32.67
C THR A 85 4.24 4.04 -31.64
N GLN A 86 4.63 5.25 -32.08
CA GLN A 86 5.08 6.35 -31.21
C GLN A 86 6.26 5.94 -30.30
N MET A 87 7.17 5.11 -30.83
CA MET A 87 8.35 4.62 -30.11
C MET A 87 9.63 5.26 -30.67
N TYR A 88 10.66 5.34 -29.83
CA TYR A 88 12.02 5.70 -30.26
C TYR A 88 12.61 4.53 -31.06
N ALA A 89 13.33 4.84 -32.15
CA ALA A 89 13.96 3.86 -33.01
C ALA A 89 15.48 3.91 -32.94
N CYS A 90 16.13 2.77 -32.81
CA CYS A 90 17.59 2.61 -32.87
C CYS A 90 17.89 1.51 -33.90
N PHE A 91 18.64 1.83 -34.97
CA PHE A 91 18.99 0.88 -36.03
C PHE A 91 20.48 0.57 -36.02
N ALA A 92 20.84 -0.69 -36.16
CA ALA A 92 22.22 -1.16 -36.35
C ALA A 92 22.32 -1.89 -37.70
N PRO A 93 23.00 -1.31 -38.68
CA PRO A 93 23.28 -2.00 -39.93
C PRO A 93 24.27 -3.14 -39.71
N ALA A 94 24.00 -4.28 -40.29
CA ALA A 94 24.90 -5.43 -40.33
C ALA A 94 25.63 -5.51 -41.68
N ILE A 95 24.92 -5.28 -42.79
CA ILE A 95 25.48 -5.35 -44.15
C ILE A 95 24.93 -4.24 -45.04
N ASP A 96 25.66 -3.96 -46.13
CA ASP A 96 25.12 -3.26 -47.29
C ASP A 96 24.25 -4.23 -48.12
N TYR A 97 23.06 -3.82 -48.46
CA TYR A 97 22.12 -4.70 -49.11
C TYR A 97 21.17 -3.91 -50.02
N ASP A 98 20.98 -4.39 -51.24
CA ASP A 98 19.98 -3.92 -52.20
C ASP A 98 19.91 -2.37 -52.35
N GLY A 99 21.06 -1.72 -52.39
CA GLY A 99 21.18 -0.26 -52.51
C GLY A 99 21.05 0.53 -51.22
N GLY A 100 20.81 -0.13 -50.11
CA GLY A 100 20.69 0.43 -48.77
C GLY A 100 21.43 -0.38 -47.74
N LYS A 101 20.84 -0.50 -46.56
CA LYS A 101 21.37 -1.27 -45.41
C LYS A 101 20.33 -2.30 -44.92
N TYR A 102 20.83 -3.40 -44.40
CA TYR A 102 20.05 -4.42 -43.72
C TYR A 102 20.68 -4.75 -42.36
N GLY A 103 19.85 -5.00 -41.35
CA GLY A 103 20.33 -5.30 -40.03
C GLY A 103 19.24 -5.52 -38.99
N ILE A 104 19.45 -5.00 -37.80
CA ILE A 104 18.52 -5.13 -36.68
C ILE A 104 18.11 -3.77 -36.15
N GLY A 105 16.99 -3.75 -35.42
CA GLY A 105 16.43 -2.56 -34.82
C GLY A 105 15.98 -2.76 -33.37
N LEU A 106 15.80 -1.65 -32.70
CA LEU A 106 15.19 -1.59 -31.39
C LEU A 106 14.18 -0.48 -31.37
N LEU A 107 12.96 -0.78 -30.89
CA LEU A 107 11.93 0.21 -30.62
C LEU A 107 11.68 0.29 -29.11
N SER A 108 11.48 1.49 -28.56
CA SER A 108 11.21 1.65 -27.12
C SER A 108 10.32 2.85 -26.81
N LYS A 109 9.47 2.75 -25.79
CA LYS A 109 8.63 3.87 -25.30
C LYS A 109 9.46 4.98 -24.66
N LYS A 110 10.63 4.66 -24.10
CA LYS A 110 11.57 5.62 -23.52
C LYS A 110 12.85 5.65 -24.33
N ALA A 111 13.47 6.83 -24.47
CA ALA A 111 14.79 6.92 -25.07
C ALA A 111 15.82 6.19 -24.19
N PRO A 112 16.73 5.37 -24.75
CA PRO A 112 17.84 4.81 -24.00
C PRO A 112 18.79 5.92 -23.54
N VAL A 113 19.38 5.75 -22.34
CA VAL A 113 20.39 6.70 -21.81
C VAL A 113 21.76 6.47 -22.41
N HIS A 114 22.02 5.26 -22.89
CA HIS A 114 23.22 4.90 -23.63
C HIS A 114 22.88 3.86 -24.68
N LEU A 115 23.53 3.96 -25.84
CA LEU A 115 23.35 3.04 -26.98
C LEU A 115 24.72 2.62 -27.52
N GLN A 116 24.90 1.32 -27.71
CA GLN A 116 26.09 0.76 -28.32
C GLN A 116 25.70 -0.29 -29.35
N THR A 117 26.41 -0.31 -30.48
CA THR A 117 26.31 -1.34 -31.50
C THR A 117 27.63 -2.09 -31.60
N ILE A 118 27.55 -3.43 -31.74
CA ILE A 118 28.68 -4.32 -31.74
C ILE A 118 28.55 -5.26 -32.93
N ALA A 119 29.61 -5.38 -33.73
CA ALA A 119 29.64 -6.37 -34.82
C ALA A 119 29.76 -7.78 -34.24
N LEU A 120 28.98 -8.71 -34.77
CA LEU A 120 29.03 -10.12 -34.46
C LEU A 120 29.46 -10.95 -35.68
N PRO A 121 30.11 -12.11 -35.46
CA PRO A 121 30.51 -12.97 -36.56
C PRO A 121 29.31 -13.61 -37.26
N GLY A 122 29.45 -13.78 -38.56
CA GLY A 122 28.50 -14.48 -39.44
C GLY A 122 29.17 -14.65 -40.80
N ARG A 123 29.49 -15.87 -41.16
CA ARG A 123 30.20 -16.18 -42.44
C ARG A 123 29.29 -16.10 -43.66
N GLU A 124 28.00 -16.35 -43.45
CA GLU A 124 26.97 -16.18 -44.48
C GLU A 124 26.56 -14.72 -44.64
N GLU A 125 26.53 -14.01 -43.55
CA GLU A 125 26.09 -12.62 -43.45
C GLU A 125 26.61 -12.02 -42.11
N ALA A 126 27.22 -10.86 -42.13
CA ALA A 126 27.67 -10.20 -40.92
C ALA A 126 26.46 -9.91 -39.99
N ARG A 127 26.68 -10.06 -38.71
CA ARG A 127 25.65 -9.88 -37.67
C ARG A 127 25.97 -8.70 -36.78
N ALA A 128 24.96 -8.26 -36.02
CA ALA A 128 25.11 -7.13 -35.11
C ALA A 128 24.38 -7.39 -33.77
N LEU A 129 24.83 -6.69 -32.76
CA LEU A 129 24.16 -6.56 -31.46
C LEU A 129 23.87 -5.08 -31.19
N ILE A 130 22.65 -4.74 -30.84
CA ILE A 130 22.31 -3.46 -30.21
C ILE A 130 22.28 -3.69 -28.70
N LEU A 131 22.97 -2.83 -27.94
CA LEU A 131 22.88 -2.75 -26.51
C LEU A 131 22.30 -1.38 -26.15
N ALA A 132 21.07 -1.35 -25.63
CA ALA A 132 20.38 -0.15 -25.20
C ALA A 132 20.27 -0.16 -23.67
N GLU A 133 20.92 0.80 -23.02
CA GLU A 133 20.83 1.00 -21.58
C GLU A 133 19.71 1.98 -21.25
N PHE A 134 18.81 1.57 -20.38
CA PHE A 134 17.77 2.38 -19.78
C PHE A 134 18.10 2.71 -18.31
N GLU A 135 17.28 3.50 -17.65
CA GLU A 135 17.52 3.88 -16.24
C GLU A 135 17.70 2.66 -15.34
N ASP A 136 16.81 1.67 -15.43
CA ASP A 136 16.74 0.55 -14.50
C ASP A 136 17.13 -0.81 -15.11
N TYR A 137 17.34 -0.93 -16.43
CA TYR A 137 17.70 -2.19 -17.12
C TYR A 137 18.48 -1.93 -18.41
N ILE A 138 18.97 -3.02 -19.00
CA ILE A 138 19.61 -3.05 -20.33
C ILE A 138 18.85 -4.04 -21.19
N TYR A 139 18.60 -3.65 -22.44
CA TYR A 139 17.97 -4.50 -23.43
C TYR A 139 18.86 -4.66 -24.66
N CYS A 140 19.17 -5.92 -24.99
CA CYS A 140 20.03 -6.27 -26.11
C CYS A 140 19.19 -6.91 -27.23
N CYS A 141 19.36 -6.41 -28.46
CA CYS A 141 18.77 -6.98 -29.65
C CYS A 141 19.84 -7.64 -30.52
N THR A 142 19.60 -8.86 -30.99
CA THR A 142 20.49 -9.57 -31.91
C THR A 142 19.72 -10.38 -32.95
N HIS A 143 20.39 -10.73 -34.03
CA HIS A 143 20.02 -11.78 -35.00
C HIS A 143 21.29 -12.57 -35.27
N LEU A 144 21.36 -13.81 -34.80
CA LEU A 144 22.57 -14.62 -34.86
C LEU A 144 22.74 -15.35 -36.18
N SER A 145 23.97 -15.84 -36.45
CA SER A 145 24.34 -16.60 -37.64
C SER A 145 23.60 -17.92 -37.73
N LEU A 146 23.34 -18.38 -38.94
CA LEU A 146 22.86 -19.75 -39.21
C LEU A 146 23.94 -20.80 -38.85
N THR A 147 25.20 -20.42 -38.78
CA THR A 147 26.32 -21.28 -38.45
C THR A 147 26.59 -21.34 -36.95
N GLU A 148 26.56 -22.53 -36.36
CA GLU A 148 26.71 -22.74 -34.92
C GLU A 148 28.05 -22.23 -34.36
N GLU A 149 29.16 -22.43 -35.08
CA GLU A 149 30.48 -21.94 -34.67
C GLU A 149 30.51 -20.43 -34.53
N ASP A 150 29.82 -19.69 -35.40
CA ASP A 150 29.74 -18.23 -35.34
C ASP A 150 28.78 -17.76 -34.20
N ARG A 151 27.71 -18.53 -33.93
CA ARG A 151 26.87 -18.33 -32.75
C ARG A 151 27.66 -18.51 -31.45
N MET A 152 28.51 -19.50 -31.36
CA MET A 152 29.38 -19.74 -30.19
C MET A 152 30.36 -18.59 -29.96
N LYS A 153 30.98 -18.06 -31.03
CA LYS A 153 31.83 -16.87 -30.95
C LYS A 153 31.03 -15.63 -30.49
N SER A 154 29.81 -15.47 -31.01
CA SER A 154 28.90 -14.42 -30.59
C SER A 154 28.58 -14.50 -29.09
N LEU A 155 28.38 -15.72 -28.55
CA LEU A 155 28.13 -15.93 -27.14
C LEU A 155 29.28 -15.42 -26.23
N GLU A 156 30.54 -15.66 -26.63
CA GLU A 156 31.70 -15.16 -25.88
C GLU A 156 31.77 -13.61 -25.86
N ILE A 157 31.41 -12.98 -26.98
CA ILE A 157 31.29 -11.52 -27.05
C ILE A 157 30.18 -11.04 -26.11
N LEU A 158 28.98 -11.65 -26.19
CA LEU A 158 27.83 -11.31 -25.34
C LEU A 158 28.14 -11.42 -23.85
N LYS A 159 28.79 -12.52 -23.42
CA LYS A 159 29.23 -12.73 -22.03
C LYS A 159 30.15 -11.62 -21.54
N THR A 160 31.14 -11.27 -22.35
CA THR A 160 32.13 -10.24 -22.02
C THR A 160 31.46 -8.88 -21.77
N PHE A 161 30.53 -8.50 -22.64
CA PHE A 161 29.77 -7.25 -22.47
C PHE A 161 28.81 -7.32 -21.28
N ALA A 162 28.03 -8.41 -21.16
CA ALA A 162 27.06 -8.54 -20.09
C ALA A 162 27.72 -8.45 -18.70
N ALA A 163 28.92 -9.01 -18.52
CA ALA A 163 29.65 -8.99 -17.26
C ALA A 163 30.11 -7.58 -16.81
N SER A 164 30.18 -6.61 -17.73
CA SER A 164 30.57 -5.23 -17.40
C SER A 164 29.46 -4.41 -16.74
N TYR A 165 28.21 -4.88 -16.78
CA TYR A 165 27.06 -4.16 -16.27
C TYR A 165 26.57 -4.76 -14.95
N LYS A 166 25.90 -3.90 -14.13
CA LYS A 166 25.29 -4.29 -12.84
C LYS A 166 23.76 -4.32 -12.87
N LYS A 167 23.15 -3.61 -13.82
CA LYS A 167 21.71 -3.59 -14.02
C LYS A 167 21.22 -4.92 -14.59
N PRO A 168 19.94 -5.32 -14.39
CA PRO A 168 19.34 -6.42 -15.12
C PRO A 168 19.57 -6.27 -16.62
N LEU A 169 20.12 -7.31 -17.26
CA LEU A 169 20.40 -7.31 -18.68
C LEU A 169 19.60 -8.41 -19.36
N PHE A 170 18.84 -8.02 -20.36
CA PHE A 170 18.01 -8.90 -21.16
C PHE A 170 18.56 -8.98 -22.59
N LEU A 171 18.63 -10.19 -23.10
CA LEU A 171 19.00 -10.50 -24.49
C LEU A 171 17.77 -11.02 -25.21
N ALA A 172 17.46 -10.45 -26.36
CA ALA A 172 16.33 -10.86 -27.17
C ALA A 172 16.68 -10.87 -28.65
N GLY A 173 16.07 -11.80 -29.39
CA GLY A 173 16.26 -11.89 -30.83
C GLY A 173 16.03 -13.29 -31.37
N ASP A 174 16.24 -13.37 -32.70
CA ASP A 174 16.34 -14.61 -33.43
C ASP A 174 17.74 -15.20 -33.24
N MET A 175 17.80 -16.33 -32.53
CA MET A 175 19.05 -17.01 -32.24
C MET A 175 19.43 -18.05 -33.29
N ASN A 176 18.56 -18.30 -34.28
CA ASN A 176 18.74 -19.34 -35.30
C ASN A 176 19.16 -20.72 -34.72
N ALA A 177 18.60 -21.07 -33.57
CA ALA A 177 18.97 -22.25 -32.82
C ALA A 177 17.79 -22.78 -32.02
N GLU A 178 17.50 -24.06 -32.14
CA GLU A 178 16.43 -24.73 -31.39
C GLU A 178 16.86 -25.04 -29.93
N PRO A 179 15.89 -25.27 -29.00
CA PRO A 179 16.16 -25.45 -27.57
C PRO A 179 17.17 -26.59 -27.26
N GLU A 180 17.21 -27.63 -28.07
CA GLU A 180 18.08 -28.80 -27.85
C GLU A 180 19.47 -28.64 -28.48
N SER A 181 19.76 -27.54 -29.17
CA SER A 181 21.06 -27.26 -29.77
C SER A 181 22.15 -27.05 -28.71
N ASP A 182 23.39 -27.34 -29.06
CA ASP A 182 24.51 -27.12 -28.15
C ASP A 182 24.72 -25.63 -27.85
N PHE A 183 24.44 -24.76 -28.81
CA PHE A 183 24.46 -23.33 -28.59
C PHE A 183 23.48 -22.89 -27.48
N ILE A 184 22.22 -23.33 -27.52
CA ILE A 184 21.23 -22.94 -26.48
C ILE A 184 21.61 -23.53 -25.12
N LYS A 185 22.15 -24.74 -25.06
CA LYS A 185 22.68 -25.32 -23.81
C LYS A 185 23.84 -24.49 -23.24
N GLU A 186 24.77 -24.02 -24.07
CA GLU A 186 25.86 -23.13 -23.64
C GLU A 186 25.33 -21.75 -23.22
N LEU A 187 24.40 -21.15 -24.00
CA LEU A 187 23.74 -19.91 -23.64
C LEU A 187 23.07 -20.00 -22.26
N GLN A 188 22.40 -21.11 -21.97
CA GLN A 188 21.74 -21.34 -20.70
C GLN A 188 22.69 -21.46 -19.50
N LYS A 189 23.98 -21.63 -19.68
CA LYS A 189 24.94 -21.58 -18.56
C LYS A 189 25.06 -20.16 -18.02
N GLU A 190 25.00 -19.15 -18.87
CA GLU A 190 25.19 -17.75 -18.55
C GLU A 190 23.87 -16.96 -18.50
N PHE A 191 22.89 -17.35 -19.30
CA PHE A 191 21.59 -16.67 -19.41
C PHE A 191 20.47 -17.60 -18.96
N ARG A 192 19.46 -17.04 -18.31
CA ARG A 192 18.20 -17.71 -18.01
C ARG A 192 17.18 -17.36 -19.09
N ILE A 193 16.67 -18.32 -19.83
CA ILE A 193 15.60 -18.11 -20.81
C ILE A 193 14.33 -17.73 -20.05
N LEU A 194 13.72 -16.62 -20.44
CA LEU A 194 12.47 -16.05 -19.88
C LEU A 194 11.25 -16.41 -20.72
N SER A 195 11.44 -16.54 -22.04
CA SER A 195 10.40 -17.01 -22.96
C SER A 195 10.15 -18.53 -22.75
N ASN A 196 8.95 -18.99 -23.17
CA ASN A 196 8.63 -20.41 -23.08
C ASN A 196 9.19 -21.19 -24.27
N PRO A 197 10.24 -22.00 -24.11
CA PRO A 197 10.88 -22.70 -25.23
C PRO A 197 10.03 -23.84 -25.84
N ARG A 198 8.86 -24.13 -25.28
CA ARG A 198 7.90 -25.10 -25.81
C ARG A 198 6.85 -24.48 -26.71
N GLN A 199 6.86 -23.14 -26.87
CA GLN A 199 5.99 -22.43 -27.79
C GLN A 199 6.78 -22.04 -29.02
N HIS A 200 6.45 -22.66 -30.13
CA HIS A 200 7.15 -22.45 -31.40
C HIS A 200 6.86 -21.07 -32.01
N THR A 201 7.87 -20.49 -32.66
CA THR A 201 7.80 -19.15 -33.27
C THR A 201 7.88 -19.18 -34.79
N PHE A 202 8.43 -20.25 -35.38
CA PHE A 202 8.67 -20.35 -36.81
C PHE A 202 8.21 -21.71 -37.38
N PRO A 203 7.73 -21.79 -38.66
CA PRO A 203 7.23 -20.66 -39.46
C PRO A 203 5.86 -20.19 -38.95
N ALA A 204 5.58 -18.87 -39.04
CA ALA A 204 4.41 -18.25 -38.42
C ALA A 204 3.04 -18.88 -38.74
N PRO A 205 2.72 -19.31 -39.98
CA PRO A 205 1.44 -19.94 -40.30
C PRO A 205 1.18 -21.25 -39.53
N ALA A 206 2.21 -22.08 -39.36
CA ALA A 206 2.15 -23.38 -38.66
C ALA A 206 3.46 -23.63 -37.91
N PRO A 207 3.68 -23.02 -36.75
CA PRO A 207 4.98 -23.06 -36.06
C PRO A 207 5.38 -24.46 -35.65
N LYS A 208 6.66 -24.78 -35.87
CA LYS A 208 7.27 -26.10 -35.58
C LYS A 208 8.61 -25.96 -34.85
N GLU A 209 9.25 -24.80 -34.93
CA GLU A 209 10.56 -24.52 -34.41
C GLU A 209 10.50 -23.33 -33.41
N THR A 210 11.34 -23.36 -32.39
CA THR A 210 11.56 -22.25 -31.46
C THR A 210 12.97 -21.74 -31.68
N ILE A 211 13.12 -20.64 -32.37
CA ILE A 211 14.42 -20.03 -32.68
C ILE A 211 14.55 -18.59 -32.17
N ASP A 212 13.44 -17.98 -31.71
CA ASP A 212 13.38 -16.67 -31.10
C ASP A 212 13.33 -16.82 -29.57
N TYR A 213 14.06 -15.95 -28.85
CA TYR A 213 14.15 -16.01 -27.39
C TYR A 213 14.21 -14.64 -26.76
N VAL A 214 13.76 -14.59 -25.51
CA VAL A 214 14.07 -13.54 -24.53
C VAL A 214 14.76 -14.21 -23.35
N ALA A 215 15.94 -13.74 -22.97
CA ALA A 215 16.75 -14.30 -21.89
C ALA A 215 17.31 -13.20 -20.98
N ALA A 216 17.63 -13.52 -19.72
CA ALA A 216 18.26 -12.61 -18.77
C ALA A 216 19.65 -13.13 -18.39
N PHE A 217 20.61 -12.23 -18.25
CA PHE A 217 21.97 -12.56 -17.80
C PHE A 217 21.97 -12.91 -16.32
N LYS A 218 22.42 -14.12 -15.97
CA LYS A 218 22.28 -14.72 -14.63
C LYS A 218 22.98 -13.96 -13.51
N GLN A 219 24.12 -13.34 -13.79
CA GLN A 219 24.83 -12.56 -12.76
C GLN A 219 24.02 -11.36 -12.27
N ASN A 220 23.15 -10.82 -13.12
CA ASN A 220 22.29 -9.66 -12.82
C ASN A 220 20.80 -10.04 -12.79
N ASP A 221 20.48 -11.34 -12.67
CA ASP A 221 19.11 -11.89 -12.68
C ASP A 221 18.42 -11.71 -11.32
N LYS A 222 18.33 -10.46 -10.87
CA LYS A 222 17.72 -10.07 -9.59
C LYS A 222 16.82 -8.86 -9.80
N GLY A 223 15.87 -8.68 -8.88
CA GLY A 223 15.00 -7.52 -8.88
C GLY A 223 13.86 -7.57 -9.89
N PHE A 224 13.55 -8.74 -10.44
CA PHE A 224 12.36 -8.94 -11.28
C PHE A 224 11.84 -10.38 -11.23
N ALA A 225 10.56 -10.53 -11.58
CA ALA A 225 9.91 -11.82 -11.76
C ALA A 225 9.22 -11.88 -13.11
N VAL A 226 9.28 -13.03 -13.79
CA VAL A 226 8.48 -13.30 -14.99
C VAL A 226 7.04 -13.57 -14.56
N VAL A 227 6.13 -12.72 -15.00
CA VAL A 227 4.67 -12.84 -14.78
C VAL A 227 4.05 -13.73 -15.85
N SER A 228 4.34 -13.42 -17.12
CA SER A 228 3.87 -14.18 -18.28
C SER A 228 4.90 -14.20 -19.39
N SER A 229 4.78 -15.20 -20.25
CA SER A 229 5.48 -15.30 -21.53
C SER A 229 4.54 -15.91 -22.54
N GLU A 230 4.40 -15.27 -23.68
CA GLU A 230 3.52 -15.74 -24.75
C GLU A 230 4.15 -15.55 -26.14
N VAL A 231 3.82 -16.43 -27.05
CA VAL A 231 4.03 -16.28 -28.48
C VAL A 231 2.73 -15.74 -29.06
N VAL A 232 2.78 -14.52 -29.62
CA VAL A 232 1.58 -13.86 -30.18
C VAL A 232 1.13 -14.63 -31.42
N ASN A 233 -0.14 -14.97 -31.50
CA ASN A 233 -0.71 -15.70 -32.62
C ASN A 233 -0.91 -14.77 -33.82
N GLU A 234 0.17 -14.48 -34.55
CA GLU A 234 0.17 -13.67 -35.78
C GLU A 234 0.75 -14.51 -36.94
N PRO A 235 -0.12 -15.10 -37.77
CA PRO A 235 0.33 -16.03 -38.82
C PRO A 235 0.71 -15.38 -40.15
N VAL A 236 0.49 -14.07 -40.35
CA VAL A 236 0.56 -13.43 -41.65
C VAL A 236 1.59 -12.31 -41.73
N ALA A 237 1.75 -11.51 -40.70
CA ALA A 237 2.52 -10.26 -40.75
C ALA A 237 4.03 -10.48 -40.98
N SER A 238 4.57 -11.63 -40.59
CA SER A 238 5.93 -12.10 -40.83
C SER A 238 5.94 -13.62 -40.97
N ASP A 239 7.10 -14.23 -41.28
CA ASP A 239 7.28 -15.67 -41.16
C ASP A 239 7.67 -16.12 -39.74
N HIS A 240 7.94 -15.20 -38.83
CA HIS A 240 8.08 -15.44 -37.39
C HIS A 240 6.89 -14.92 -36.62
N ARG A 241 6.59 -15.57 -35.48
CA ARG A 241 5.65 -15.07 -34.49
C ARG A 241 6.40 -14.31 -33.39
N PRO A 242 5.93 -13.12 -32.99
CA PRO A 242 6.62 -12.39 -31.94
C PRO A 242 6.44 -13.03 -30.57
N ILE A 243 7.44 -12.84 -29.70
CA ILE A 243 7.41 -13.23 -28.28
C ILE A 243 7.23 -11.97 -27.43
N VAL A 244 6.34 -12.06 -26.44
CA VAL A 244 6.18 -11.04 -25.38
C VAL A 244 6.44 -11.68 -24.03
N VAL A 245 7.31 -11.07 -23.24
CA VAL A 245 7.59 -11.44 -21.85
C VAL A 245 7.22 -10.29 -20.94
N GLU A 246 6.30 -10.52 -20.02
CA GLU A 246 5.92 -9.54 -19.01
C GLU A 246 6.68 -9.81 -17.71
N LEU A 247 7.37 -8.80 -17.24
CA LEU A 247 8.13 -8.82 -16.00
C LEU A 247 7.48 -7.88 -14.99
N ARG A 248 7.54 -8.26 -13.71
CA ARG A 248 7.35 -7.34 -12.58
C ARG A 248 8.72 -7.00 -12.04
N THR A 249 9.06 -5.70 -11.99
CA THR A 249 10.33 -5.23 -11.46
C THR A 249 10.20 -4.79 -10.01
N ALA A 250 11.27 -4.93 -9.24
CA ALA A 250 11.28 -4.60 -7.82
C ALA A 250 11.20 -3.09 -7.59
N GLU A 251 10.38 -2.70 -6.60
CA GLU A 251 10.32 -1.34 -6.11
C GLU A 251 11.62 -0.95 -5.41
N LYS A 252 12.03 0.32 -5.49
CA LYS A 252 13.20 0.84 -4.76
C LYS A 252 12.94 0.72 -3.25
N ALA A 253 13.96 0.29 -2.50
CA ALA A 253 13.81 0.01 -1.06
C ALA A 253 13.27 1.20 -0.26
N ASP A 254 13.65 2.43 -0.63
CA ASP A 254 13.19 3.70 -0.02
C ASP A 254 11.74 4.07 -0.39
N LYS A 255 11.11 3.34 -1.33
CA LYS A 255 9.73 3.53 -1.78
C LYS A 255 8.77 2.43 -1.32
N ILE A 256 9.26 1.40 -0.64
CA ILE A 256 8.45 0.27 -0.18
C ILE A 256 7.48 0.67 0.93
N PHE A 257 7.90 1.50 1.89
CA PHE A 257 7.01 1.99 2.94
C PHE A 257 6.07 3.06 2.40
N ARG A 258 4.78 2.88 2.63
CA ARG A 258 3.75 3.86 2.33
C ARG A 258 3.49 4.77 3.53
N THR A 259 3.48 4.20 4.74
CA THR A 259 3.29 4.93 6.00
C THR A 259 4.44 4.66 6.96
N LYS A 260 4.61 5.53 7.94
CA LYS A 260 5.37 5.21 9.14
C LYS A 260 4.64 4.12 9.93
N PRO A 261 5.34 3.36 10.79
CA PRO A 261 4.66 2.47 11.73
C PRO A 261 3.87 3.28 12.77
N TYR A 262 2.79 2.69 13.28
CA TYR A 262 2.03 3.22 14.39
C TYR A 262 1.65 2.11 15.36
N LEU A 263 1.58 2.47 16.63
CA LEU A 263 1.36 1.56 17.74
C LEU A 263 -0.11 1.55 18.14
N GLN A 264 -0.64 0.37 18.42
CA GLN A 264 -2.01 0.17 18.89
C GLN A 264 -2.08 -0.91 19.96
N ASN A 265 -3.20 -0.91 20.69
CA ASN A 265 -3.60 -1.97 21.61
C ASN A 265 -2.49 -2.38 22.60
N PRO A 266 -2.01 -1.48 23.47
CA PRO A 266 -0.99 -1.75 24.48
C PRO A 266 -1.54 -2.53 25.69
N VAL A 267 -2.32 -3.59 25.45
CA VAL A 267 -3.09 -4.34 26.44
C VAL A 267 -2.55 -5.76 26.56
N GLY A 268 -2.65 -6.38 27.73
CA GLY A 268 -2.25 -7.77 27.93
C GLY A 268 -0.75 -8.03 27.77
N ASN A 269 0.10 -7.12 28.24
CA ASN A 269 1.56 -7.19 28.10
C ASN A 269 2.04 -7.32 26.65
N GLY A 270 1.35 -6.66 25.74
CA GLY A 270 1.69 -6.67 24.32
C GLY A 270 1.51 -5.29 23.69
N MET A 271 1.97 -5.17 22.45
CA MET A 271 1.87 -3.98 21.62
C MET A 271 1.67 -4.39 20.17
N THR A 272 0.72 -3.82 19.48
CA THR A 272 0.54 -4.05 18.06
C THR A 272 1.22 -2.96 17.25
N VAL A 273 2.03 -3.37 16.29
CA VAL A 273 2.72 -2.49 15.35
C VAL A 273 2.02 -2.62 14.01
N MET A 274 1.58 -1.50 13.46
CA MET A 274 0.89 -1.43 12.17
C MET A 274 1.59 -0.49 11.21
N TRP A 275 1.55 -0.80 9.90
CA TRP A 275 2.06 0.07 8.83
C TRP A 275 1.57 -0.42 7.48
N GLU A 276 1.76 0.39 6.45
CA GLU A 276 1.49 0.00 5.07
C GLU A 276 2.73 0.05 4.18
N THR A 277 2.69 -0.79 3.13
CA THR A 277 3.64 -0.80 2.02
C THR A 277 2.97 -0.42 0.71
N THR A 278 3.75 0.13 -0.22
CA THR A 278 3.29 0.45 -1.59
C THR A 278 3.08 -0.81 -2.43
N VAL A 279 3.78 -1.89 -2.09
CA VAL A 279 3.80 -3.18 -2.78
C VAL A 279 3.43 -4.33 -1.84
N PRO A 280 2.90 -5.45 -2.34
CA PRO A 280 2.72 -6.64 -1.52
C PRO A 280 4.06 -7.10 -0.93
N ALA A 281 4.07 -7.39 0.38
CA ALA A 281 5.31 -7.70 1.08
C ALA A 281 5.19 -8.85 2.07
N TYR A 282 6.33 -9.47 2.39
CA TYR A 282 6.57 -10.28 3.56
C TYR A 282 7.17 -9.41 4.65
N CYS A 283 6.51 -9.34 5.81
CA CYS A 283 6.83 -8.36 6.83
C CYS A 283 7.13 -8.98 8.19
N TRP A 284 7.95 -8.27 8.97
CA TRP A 284 8.27 -8.61 10.35
C TRP A 284 8.65 -7.36 11.14
N VAL A 285 8.58 -7.46 12.47
CA VAL A 285 9.10 -6.46 13.40
C VAL A 285 10.35 -7.02 14.07
N GLU A 286 11.43 -6.26 14.04
CA GLU A 286 12.63 -6.50 14.87
C GLU A 286 12.52 -5.64 16.12
N TYR A 287 12.61 -6.23 17.33
CA TYR A 287 12.42 -5.52 18.59
C TYR A 287 13.28 -6.09 19.72
N GLY A 288 13.62 -5.26 20.69
CA GLY A 288 14.42 -5.64 21.84
C GLY A 288 14.56 -4.51 22.85
N THR A 289 15.19 -4.79 23.98
CA THR A 289 15.51 -3.78 25.01
C THR A 289 16.75 -2.94 24.66
N ASP A 290 17.47 -3.38 23.64
CA ASP A 290 18.54 -2.62 22.98
C ASP A 290 18.49 -2.90 21.47
N THR A 291 19.25 -2.13 20.67
CA THR A 291 19.23 -2.22 19.21
C THR A 291 20.20 -3.27 18.64
N THR A 292 20.94 -3.99 19.48
CA THR A 292 21.95 -4.98 19.06
C THR A 292 21.46 -6.41 19.21
N GLN A 293 20.55 -6.68 20.17
CA GLN A 293 19.98 -8.00 20.41
C GLN A 293 18.48 -7.99 20.16
N LEU A 294 18.11 -8.24 18.92
CA LEU A 294 16.74 -8.12 18.46
C LEU A 294 16.05 -9.48 18.31
N LYS A 295 14.85 -9.57 18.83
CA LYS A 295 13.88 -10.63 18.52
C LYS A 295 13.16 -10.27 17.22
N ARG A 296 12.54 -11.27 16.59
CA ARG A 296 11.74 -11.10 15.39
C ARG A 296 10.31 -11.58 15.64
N ALA A 297 9.34 -10.69 15.42
CA ALA A 297 7.92 -11.00 15.44
C ALA A 297 7.33 -10.98 14.03
N ARG A 298 6.33 -11.81 13.81
CA ARG A 298 5.53 -11.87 12.56
C ARG A 298 4.18 -12.49 12.88
N THR A 299 3.16 -12.14 12.11
CA THR A 299 1.82 -12.72 12.27
C THR A 299 1.76 -14.11 11.65
N ILE A 300 1.30 -15.08 12.42
CA ILE A 300 1.09 -16.47 11.99
C ILE A 300 -0.38 -16.81 12.24
N VAL A 301 -1.05 -17.31 11.20
CA VAL A 301 -2.44 -17.80 11.28
C VAL A 301 -2.45 -19.24 10.81
N ASP A 302 -2.94 -20.15 11.63
CA ASP A 302 -3.05 -21.58 11.34
C ASP A 302 -1.74 -22.19 10.78
N GLY A 303 -0.58 -21.75 11.31
CA GLY A 303 0.75 -22.19 10.90
C GLY A 303 1.31 -21.49 9.67
N GLN A 304 0.57 -20.60 9.03
CA GLN A 304 1.02 -19.84 7.87
C GLN A 304 1.43 -18.42 8.27
N VAL A 305 2.54 -17.96 7.75
CA VAL A 305 2.98 -16.56 7.92
C VAL A 305 2.13 -15.67 7.01
N VAL A 306 1.51 -14.65 7.61
CA VAL A 306 0.77 -13.63 6.87
C VAL A 306 1.75 -12.82 6.02
N CYS A 307 1.55 -12.82 4.71
CA CYS A 307 2.40 -12.12 3.74
C CYS A 307 1.62 -11.86 2.44
N ASN A 308 2.26 -11.19 1.47
CA ASN A 308 1.67 -10.84 0.18
C ASN A 308 0.47 -9.88 0.30
N ASN A 309 0.47 -9.07 1.33
CA ASN A 309 -0.47 -7.98 1.59
C ASN A 309 0.28 -6.65 1.70
N LYS A 310 -0.45 -5.53 1.72
CA LYS A 310 0.10 -4.16 1.82
C LYS A 310 -0.10 -3.57 3.21
N LEU A 311 -1.19 -3.90 3.89
CA LEU A 311 -1.47 -3.49 5.26
C LEU A 311 -0.95 -4.57 6.22
N HIS A 312 -0.13 -4.18 7.18
CA HIS A 312 0.57 -5.09 8.08
C HIS A 312 0.16 -4.81 9.52
N LYS A 313 -0.17 -5.89 10.25
CA LYS A 313 -0.54 -5.89 11.67
C LYS A 313 0.27 -6.98 12.35
N ILE A 314 1.21 -6.61 13.22
CA ILE A 314 2.06 -7.56 13.95
C ILE A 314 1.99 -7.28 15.45
N ARG A 315 1.51 -8.27 16.19
CA ARG A 315 1.45 -8.23 17.64
C ARG A 315 2.80 -8.64 18.24
N LEU A 316 3.28 -7.84 19.19
CA LEU A 316 4.39 -8.16 20.08
C LEU A 316 3.78 -8.60 21.42
N ASP A 317 4.02 -9.83 21.82
CA ASP A 317 3.48 -10.40 23.06
C ASP A 317 4.60 -10.65 24.09
N ASP A 318 4.22 -10.98 25.32
CA ASP A 318 5.10 -11.30 26.43
C ASP A 318 6.12 -10.18 26.74
N LEU A 319 5.70 -8.95 26.55
CA LEU A 319 6.50 -7.77 26.89
C LEU A 319 6.47 -7.52 28.41
N GLN A 320 7.55 -7.00 28.94
CA GLN A 320 7.65 -6.69 30.38
C GLN A 320 7.08 -5.30 30.66
N PRO A 321 6.12 -5.16 31.58
CA PRO A 321 5.60 -3.85 32.00
C PRO A 321 6.72 -2.93 32.51
N GLY A 322 6.66 -1.65 32.16
CA GLY A 322 7.64 -0.65 32.54
C GLY A 322 8.99 -0.72 31.79
N GLN A 323 9.16 -1.72 30.95
CA GLN A 323 10.38 -1.87 30.15
C GLN A 323 10.27 -1.04 28.86
N LYS A 324 11.32 -0.30 28.54
CA LYS A 324 11.49 0.37 27.25
C LYS A 324 11.92 -0.65 26.19
N TYR A 325 11.28 -0.60 25.02
CA TYR A 325 11.61 -1.41 23.85
C TYR A 325 11.95 -0.50 22.67
N TYR A 326 12.95 -0.91 21.92
CA TYR A 326 13.27 -0.38 20.59
C TYR A 326 12.72 -1.34 19.56
N TYR A 327 12.16 -0.81 18.47
CA TYR A 327 11.68 -1.64 17.38
C TYR A 327 11.88 -0.95 16.03
N ARG A 328 11.90 -1.77 14.98
CA ARG A 328 11.78 -1.29 13.60
C ARG A 328 10.95 -2.27 12.79
N VAL A 329 10.26 -1.76 11.77
CA VAL A 329 9.52 -2.57 10.81
C VAL A 329 10.42 -2.90 9.62
N CYS A 330 10.24 -4.13 9.12
CA CYS A 330 10.97 -4.66 7.97
C CYS A 330 9.96 -5.21 6.98
N SER A 331 10.12 -4.84 5.70
CA SER A 331 9.24 -5.29 4.61
C SER A 331 10.06 -5.73 3.43
N GLN A 332 9.91 -6.99 3.02
CA GLN A 332 10.50 -7.54 1.82
C GLN A 332 9.43 -7.71 0.76
N GLU A 333 9.57 -7.00 -0.36
CA GLU A 333 8.64 -7.07 -1.47
C GLU A 333 8.46 -8.49 -1.99
N MET A 334 7.22 -8.83 -2.36
CA MET A 334 6.88 -10.08 -3.04
C MET A 334 6.51 -9.82 -4.48
N LEU A 335 7.44 -10.08 -5.40
CA LEU A 335 7.22 -9.90 -6.83
C LEU A 335 6.31 -10.98 -7.42
N LEU A 336 6.41 -12.19 -6.90
CA LEU A 336 5.62 -13.34 -7.34
C LEU A 336 5.30 -14.25 -6.16
N TYR A 337 4.03 -14.65 -6.04
CA TYR A 337 3.57 -15.64 -5.08
C TYR A 337 2.70 -16.69 -5.77
N GLN A 338 3.29 -17.81 -6.12
CA GLN A 338 2.61 -18.96 -6.72
C GLN A 338 2.79 -20.21 -5.84
N ALA A 339 2.05 -21.29 -6.11
CA ALA A 339 2.05 -22.51 -5.29
C ALA A 339 3.48 -23.02 -4.98
N TYR A 340 4.34 -23.14 -6.00
CA TYR A 340 5.68 -23.69 -5.86
C TYR A 340 6.81 -22.69 -6.14
N LYS A 341 6.48 -21.42 -6.42
CA LYS A 341 7.46 -20.38 -6.76
C LYS A 341 7.13 -19.07 -6.05
N LYS A 342 8.09 -18.54 -5.30
CA LYS A 342 8.07 -17.21 -4.72
C LYS A 342 9.31 -16.47 -5.21
N VAL A 343 9.12 -15.21 -5.59
CA VAL A 343 10.23 -14.31 -5.97
C VAL A 343 10.09 -13.05 -5.11
N PHE A 344 11.18 -12.72 -4.43
CA PHE A 344 11.24 -11.54 -3.57
C PHE A 344 11.98 -10.41 -4.29
N GLY A 345 11.53 -9.21 -4.05
CA GLY A 345 12.19 -7.97 -4.43
C GLY A 345 13.08 -7.42 -3.31
N ASN A 346 13.18 -6.10 -3.26
CA ASN A 346 13.98 -5.39 -2.29
C ASN A 346 13.42 -5.48 -0.88
N THR A 347 14.29 -5.26 0.12
CA THR A 347 13.93 -5.20 1.53
C THR A 347 14.12 -3.79 2.06
N ALA A 348 13.06 -3.21 2.61
CA ALA A 348 13.10 -1.96 3.35
C ALA A 348 13.17 -2.22 4.86
N ARG A 349 13.85 -1.33 5.59
CA ARG A 349 13.88 -1.28 7.06
C ARG A 349 13.64 0.15 7.51
N SER A 350 12.73 0.36 8.46
CA SER A 350 12.54 1.69 9.05
C SER A 350 13.74 2.08 9.95
N ALA A 351 13.81 3.34 10.33
CA ALA A 351 14.56 3.73 11.51
C ALA A 351 14.01 3.02 12.75
N PHE A 352 14.77 3.01 13.83
CA PHE A 352 14.27 2.56 15.12
C PHE A 352 13.34 3.60 15.73
N SER A 353 12.21 3.12 16.25
CA SER A 353 11.33 3.83 17.17
C SER A 353 11.36 3.13 18.52
N GLU A 354 10.80 3.77 19.56
CA GLU A 354 10.78 3.22 20.92
C GLU A 354 9.39 3.34 21.55
N PHE A 355 9.08 2.44 22.48
CA PHE A 355 7.90 2.55 23.33
C PHE A 355 8.16 1.95 24.69
N THR A 356 7.32 2.29 25.66
CA THR A 356 7.32 1.69 27.00
C THR A 356 5.91 1.24 27.35
N LEU A 357 5.75 0.00 27.84
CA LEU A 357 4.47 -0.42 28.40
C LEU A 357 4.28 0.20 29.80
N PRO A 358 3.02 0.46 30.21
CA PRO A 358 2.76 0.97 31.55
C PRO A 358 3.27 0.00 32.61
N VAL A 359 3.78 0.54 33.71
CA VAL A 359 4.17 -0.26 34.89
C VAL A 359 2.91 -0.92 35.44
N THR A 360 3.01 -2.20 35.82
CA THR A 360 1.89 -2.90 36.46
C THR A 360 1.42 -2.16 37.72
N GLY A 361 0.12 -1.84 37.73
CA GLY A 361 -0.48 -1.14 38.87
C GLY A 361 -0.07 0.34 38.98
N THR A 362 0.46 0.94 37.91
CA THR A 362 0.71 2.40 37.91
C THR A 362 -0.54 3.15 38.37
N ASP A 363 -0.36 4.19 39.16
CA ASP A 363 -1.41 5.07 39.63
C ASP A 363 -1.41 6.43 38.91
N SER A 364 -0.65 6.52 37.83
CA SER A 364 -0.50 7.75 37.06
C SER A 364 -0.43 7.49 35.55
N PHE A 365 -1.07 8.37 34.77
CA PHE A 365 -0.93 8.47 33.33
C PHE A 365 -1.40 9.83 32.85
N THR A 366 -1.04 10.16 31.62
CA THR A 366 -1.64 11.25 30.84
C THR A 366 -2.15 10.69 29.53
N ALA A 367 -3.42 10.95 29.20
CA ALA A 367 -3.99 10.57 27.91
C ALA A 367 -4.53 11.81 27.20
N VAL A 368 -4.48 11.77 25.86
CA VAL A 368 -5.03 12.82 25.00
C VAL A 368 -6.19 12.24 24.19
N VAL A 369 -7.30 12.98 24.12
CA VAL A 369 -8.48 12.56 23.36
C VAL A 369 -8.81 13.61 22.30
N PHE A 370 -8.81 13.16 21.04
CA PHE A 370 -9.32 13.91 19.90
C PHE A 370 -10.66 13.34 19.46
N ASN A 371 -11.48 14.17 18.82
CA ASN A 371 -12.79 13.77 18.30
C ASN A 371 -13.22 14.70 17.15
N ASP A 372 -14.17 14.24 16.33
CA ASP A 372 -14.84 15.04 15.28
C ASP A 372 -13.84 15.83 14.40
N LEU A 373 -12.74 15.20 14.02
CA LEU A 373 -11.72 15.86 13.19
C LEU A 373 -12.14 15.97 11.71
N HIS A 374 -13.01 15.07 11.23
CA HIS A 374 -13.58 15.07 9.88
C HIS A 374 -12.55 15.37 8.79
N GLN A 375 -11.35 14.77 8.91
CA GLN A 375 -10.25 14.95 7.95
C GLN A 375 -9.73 16.41 7.80
N HIS A 376 -10.06 17.30 8.76
CA HIS A 376 -9.58 18.68 8.74
C HIS A 376 -8.16 18.78 9.32
N THR A 377 -7.19 18.41 8.50
CA THR A 377 -5.75 18.37 8.83
C THR A 377 -5.25 19.68 9.47
N HIS A 378 -5.70 20.83 8.98
CA HIS A 378 -5.29 22.14 9.54
C HIS A 378 -5.74 22.30 11.00
N THR A 379 -6.98 21.94 11.31
CA THR A 379 -7.53 21.97 12.67
C THR A 379 -6.81 20.96 13.56
N PHE A 380 -6.61 19.74 13.08
CA PHE A 380 -5.88 18.71 13.81
C PHE A 380 -4.46 19.15 14.18
N ARG A 381 -3.71 19.72 13.22
CA ARG A 381 -2.37 20.27 13.48
C ARG A 381 -2.38 21.42 14.49
N ALA A 382 -3.43 22.24 14.49
CA ALA A 382 -3.59 23.30 15.50
C ALA A 382 -3.78 22.70 16.90
N LEU A 383 -4.61 21.68 17.04
CA LEU A 383 -4.79 20.96 18.31
C LEU A 383 -3.52 20.23 18.75
N CYS A 384 -2.78 19.61 17.84
CA CYS A 384 -1.49 18.97 18.15
C CYS A 384 -0.47 19.97 18.72
N ARG A 385 -0.45 21.23 18.27
CA ARG A 385 0.42 22.26 18.86
C ARG A 385 0.09 22.55 20.33
N GLN A 386 -1.16 22.37 20.76
CA GLN A 386 -1.57 22.62 22.14
C GLN A 386 -1.11 21.54 23.12
N ILE A 387 -0.70 20.37 22.60
CA ILE A 387 -0.22 19.25 23.39
C ILE A 387 1.27 18.95 23.19
N GLN A 388 2.00 19.75 22.41
CA GLN A 388 3.39 19.45 22.04
C GLN A 388 4.35 19.38 23.24
N ASP A 389 4.07 20.13 24.29
CA ASP A 389 4.86 20.21 25.53
C ASP A 389 4.31 19.29 26.64
N ILE A 390 3.35 18.41 26.31
CA ILE A 390 2.74 17.48 27.25
C ILE A 390 3.31 16.08 27.00
N ASP A 391 3.87 15.46 28.02
CA ASP A 391 4.17 14.05 28.00
C ASP A 391 2.90 13.25 28.23
N TYR A 392 2.50 12.46 27.23
CA TYR A 392 1.31 11.60 27.30
C TYR A 392 1.65 10.15 26.96
N ASP A 393 0.91 9.24 27.59
CA ASP A 393 1.15 7.79 27.54
C ASP A 393 0.38 7.12 26.39
N PHE A 394 -0.78 7.66 26.02
CA PHE A 394 -1.59 7.16 24.91
C PHE A 394 -2.55 8.23 24.38
N VAL A 395 -3.04 7.97 23.17
CA VAL A 395 -4.02 8.84 22.50
C VAL A 395 -5.29 8.05 22.17
N VAL A 396 -6.44 8.68 22.32
CA VAL A 396 -7.73 8.17 21.87
C VAL A 396 -8.30 9.09 20.78
N PHE A 397 -8.61 8.52 19.63
CA PHE A 397 -9.42 9.14 18.59
C PHE A 397 -10.88 8.70 18.80
N ASN A 398 -11.71 9.58 19.38
CA ASN A 398 -13.06 9.25 19.83
C ASN A 398 -14.13 9.48 18.76
N GLY A 399 -13.93 8.90 17.58
CA GLY A 399 -14.90 8.90 16.48
C GLY A 399 -14.90 10.15 15.62
N ASP A 400 -15.45 10.01 14.42
CA ASP A 400 -15.55 11.01 13.36
C ASP A 400 -14.20 11.68 13.04
N CYS A 401 -13.13 10.88 13.12
CA CYS A 401 -11.79 11.30 12.77
C CYS A 401 -11.46 10.97 11.30
N VAL A 402 -11.98 9.85 10.79
CA VAL A 402 -11.91 9.47 9.38
C VAL A 402 -13.30 9.60 8.76
N ASP A 403 -13.51 10.68 8.02
CA ASP A 403 -14.81 11.08 7.49
C ASP A 403 -15.18 10.32 6.21
N ASP A 404 -16.33 9.65 6.21
CA ASP A 404 -16.93 9.00 5.04
C ASP A 404 -15.92 8.24 4.15
N PRO A 405 -15.23 7.19 4.66
CA PRO A 405 -14.12 6.56 3.95
C PRO A 405 -14.57 5.94 2.62
N ALA A 406 -14.12 6.53 1.51
CA ALA A 406 -14.50 6.11 0.16
C ALA A 406 -13.55 5.04 -0.43
N SER A 407 -12.30 5.01 0.00
CA SER A 407 -11.28 4.09 -0.50
C SER A 407 -10.21 3.79 0.54
N HIS A 408 -9.50 2.68 0.32
CA HIS A 408 -8.31 2.32 1.08
C HIS A 408 -7.27 3.47 1.09
N ASP A 409 -7.01 4.06 -0.06
CA ASP A 409 -5.99 5.11 -0.19
C ASP A 409 -6.33 6.36 0.61
N GLN A 410 -7.60 6.77 0.61
CA GLN A 410 -8.09 7.89 1.41
C GLN A 410 -7.94 7.58 2.91
N ALA A 411 -8.42 6.43 3.35
CA ALA A 411 -8.33 6.02 4.76
C ALA A 411 -6.87 5.98 5.24
N THR A 412 -5.98 5.38 4.46
CA THR A 412 -4.53 5.33 4.77
C THR A 412 -3.93 6.72 4.93
N ALA A 413 -4.24 7.65 4.01
CA ALA A 413 -3.69 8.99 4.06
C ALA A 413 -4.08 9.73 5.35
N PHE A 414 -5.35 9.59 5.78
CA PHE A 414 -5.81 10.23 7.02
C PHE A 414 -5.28 9.57 8.29
N ILE A 415 -5.28 8.23 8.35
CA ILE A 415 -4.73 7.50 9.49
C ILE A 415 -3.24 7.81 9.65
N SER A 416 -2.49 7.91 8.56
CA SER A 416 -1.09 8.33 8.59
C SER A 416 -0.92 9.74 9.15
N GLU A 417 -1.72 10.70 8.70
CA GLU A 417 -1.70 12.08 9.22
C GLU A 417 -2.01 12.12 10.73
N LEU A 418 -3.04 11.39 11.18
CA LEU A 418 -3.44 11.33 12.58
C LEU A 418 -2.34 10.70 13.44
N THR A 419 -1.81 9.56 13.04
CA THR A 419 -0.80 8.83 13.81
C THR A 419 0.54 9.57 13.83
N GLU A 420 0.95 10.18 12.72
CA GLU A 420 2.17 10.99 12.67
C GLU A 420 2.06 12.25 13.53
N GLY A 421 0.89 12.91 13.55
CA GLY A 421 0.65 14.11 14.33
C GLY A 421 0.78 13.92 15.84
N VAL A 422 0.56 12.70 16.33
CA VAL A 422 0.63 12.35 17.76
C VAL A 422 1.82 11.45 18.11
N ARG A 423 2.83 11.36 17.25
CA ARG A 423 3.99 10.46 17.46
C ARG A 423 3.55 8.99 17.63
N GLY A 424 2.62 8.53 16.81
CA GLY A 424 2.04 7.20 16.90
C GLY A 424 3.03 6.06 16.72
N ASP A 425 4.23 6.33 16.22
CA ASP A 425 5.35 5.38 16.16
C ASP A 425 6.00 5.13 17.54
N CYS A 426 5.76 5.98 18.55
CA CYS A 426 6.27 5.86 19.91
C CYS A 426 5.14 5.78 20.94
N ILE A 427 4.00 6.40 20.67
CA ILE A 427 2.85 6.52 21.57
C ILE A 427 1.68 5.69 21.02
N PRO A 428 1.14 4.72 21.78
CA PRO A 428 0.03 3.91 21.31
C PRO A 428 -1.25 4.72 21.14
N THR A 429 -2.01 4.37 20.09
CA THR A 429 -3.26 5.03 19.74
C THR A 429 -4.43 4.05 19.83
N PHE A 430 -5.58 4.54 20.30
CA PHE A 430 -6.86 3.85 20.26
C PHE A 430 -7.79 4.60 19.31
N PHE A 431 -8.38 3.88 18.37
CA PHE A 431 -9.39 4.43 17.48
C PHE A 431 -10.77 3.91 17.89
N MET A 432 -11.68 4.82 18.14
CA MET A 432 -13.09 4.53 18.35
C MET A 432 -13.87 4.94 17.10
N ARG A 433 -14.88 4.17 16.78
CA ARG A 433 -15.73 4.45 15.65
C ARG A 433 -16.80 5.49 16.01
N GLY A 434 -16.93 6.53 15.21
CA GLY A 434 -18.09 7.42 15.20
C GLY A 434 -19.07 7.04 14.09
N ASN A 435 -20.04 7.89 13.82
CA ASN A 435 -21.04 7.61 12.79
C ASN A 435 -20.58 7.93 11.38
N HIS A 436 -19.49 8.67 11.19
CA HIS A 436 -18.92 8.92 9.86
C HIS A 436 -18.00 7.79 9.39
N GLU A 437 -17.33 7.08 10.28
CA GLU A 437 -16.48 5.94 9.90
C GLU A 437 -17.26 4.77 9.29
N ILE A 438 -18.58 4.70 9.46
CA ILE A 438 -19.42 3.61 8.95
C ILE A 438 -20.10 3.92 7.62
N ARG A 439 -19.88 5.09 7.08
CA ARG A 439 -20.46 5.54 5.82
C ARG A 439 -19.49 5.26 4.67
N ASN A 440 -20.03 5.24 3.43
CA ASN A 440 -19.31 5.10 2.19
C ASN A 440 -18.67 3.71 1.96
N ALA A 441 -18.08 3.53 0.77
CA ALA A 441 -17.72 2.23 0.19
C ALA A 441 -16.62 1.46 0.95
N TYR A 442 -15.74 2.16 1.65
CA TYR A 442 -14.62 1.55 2.38
C TYR A 442 -14.86 1.41 3.89
N SER A 443 -16.04 1.71 4.40
CA SER A 443 -16.36 1.68 5.83
C SER A 443 -16.05 0.34 6.53
N ILE A 444 -16.34 -0.78 5.88
CA ILE A 444 -15.99 -2.12 6.41
C ILE A 444 -14.48 -2.34 6.37
N GLY A 445 -13.81 -1.97 5.27
CA GLY A 445 -12.35 -2.11 5.12
C GLY A 445 -11.55 -1.23 6.08
N LEU A 446 -12.12 -0.14 6.56
CA LEU A 446 -11.49 0.72 7.55
C LEU A 446 -11.10 -0.03 8.82
N ARG A 447 -11.85 -1.07 9.19
CA ARG A 447 -11.58 -1.92 10.35
C ARG A 447 -10.17 -2.56 10.30
N ASP A 448 -9.65 -2.86 9.12
CA ASP A 448 -8.36 -3.52 8.96
C ASP A 448 -7.18 -2.65 9.40
N HIS A 449 -7.36 -1.31 9.41
CA HIS A 449 -6.37 -0.34 9.87
C HIS A 449 -6.26 -0.22 11.38
N PHE A 450 -7.10 -0.93 12.14
CA PHE A 450 -7.14 -0.83 13.59
C PHE A 450 -6.97 -2.20 14.26
N ASP A 451 -6.44 -2.16 15.48
CA ASP A 451 -6.38 -3.32 16.37
C ASP A 451 -7.25 -3.05 17.61
N TYR A 452 -8.51 -3.34 17.49
CA TYR A 452 -9.48 -3.12 18.53
C TYR A 452 -9.27 -4.05 19.73
N VAL A 453 -9.48 -3.54 20.95
CA VAL A 453 -9.41 -4.32 22.17
C VAL A 453 -10.45 -5.43 22.16
N GLY A 454 -10.00 -6.70 22.19
CA GLY A 454 -10.90 -7.86 22.10
C GLY A 454 -11.56 -8.08 20.75
N ASP A 455 -10.97 -7.51 19.70
CA ASP A 455 -11.45 -7.63 18.30
C ASP A 455 -12.89 -7.15 18.07
N LYS A 456 -13.35 -6.18 18.88
CA LYS A 456 -14.66 -5.52 18.76
C LYS A 456 -14.48 -4.01 18.76
N THR A 457 -15.38 -3.28 18.10
CA THR A 457 -15.38 -1.82 18.11
C THR A 457 -15.74 -1.21 19.47
N TYR A 458 -16.08 -2.07 20.43
CA TYR A 458 -16.31 -1.75 21.83
C TYR A 458 -15.50 -2.71 22.71
N GLY A 459 -15.12 -2.28 23.90
CA GLY A 459 -14.30 -3.08 24.81
C GLY A 459 -13.91 -2.34 26.06
N SER A 460 -13.02 -2.94 26.83
CA SER A 460 -12.50 -2.31 28.04
C SER A 460 -11.09 -2.81 28.36
N PHE A 461 -10.30 -1.95 28.95
CA PHE A 461 -8.94 -2.29 29.37
C PHE A 461 -8.56 -1.55 30.65
N ASN A 462 -7.52 -2.02 31.31
CA ASN A 462 -6.91 -1.30 32.41
C ASN A 462 -5.66 -0.55 31.94
N TRP A 463 -5.56 0.71 32.36
CA TRP A 463 -4.28 1.41 32.39
C TRP A 463 -3.89 1.62 33.86
N GLY A 464 -2.96 0.80 34.33
CA GLY A 464 -2.65 0.72 35.74
C GLY A 464 -3.87 0.37 36.60
N ASP A 465 -4.21 1.25 37.56
CA ASP A 465 -5.36 1.12 38.45
C ASP A 465 -6.66 1.72 37.93
N THR A 466 -6.66 2.22 36.68
CA THR A 466 -7.81 2.84 36.05
C THR A 466 -8.44 1.90 35.02
N ARG A 467 -9.78 1.76 35.08
CA ARG A 467 -10.58 1.02 34.10
C ARG A 467 -11.13 1.98 33.04
N ILE A 468 -10.87 1.69 31.77
CA ILE A 468 -11.39 2.44 30.63
C ILE A 468 -12.37 1.53 29.88
N VAL A 469 -13.60 2.03 29.67
CA VAL A 469 -14.68 1.33 28.95
C VAL A 469 -15.03 2.14 27.73
N MET A 470 -14.96 1.50 26.57
CA MET A 470 -15.26 2.08 25.26
C MET A 470 -16.53 1.43 24.71
N LEU A 471 -17.51 2.23 24.28
CA LEU A 471 -18.75 1.77 23.68
C LEU A 471 -18.92 2.34 22.27
N ASP A 472 -19.59 1.60 21.43
CA ASP A 472 -19.87 1.96 20.04
C ASP A 472 -21.38 2.12 19.83
N CYS A 473 -21.84 3.34 19.66
CA CYS A 473 -23.25 3.66 19.43
C CYS A 473 -23.74 3.27 18.01
N GLY A 474 -22.82 2.97 17.10
CA GLY A 474 -23.11 2.84 15.68
C GLY A 474 -23.48 4.16 15.05
N GLU A 475 -24.63 4.25 14.42
CA GLU A 475 -25.12 5.43 13.73
C GLU A 475 -26.15 6.21 14.59
N ASP A 476 -26.38 7.48 14.25
CA ASP A 476 -27.34 8.37 14.92
C ASP A 476 -28.79 8.22 14.44
N LYS A 477 -29.02 7.45 13.37
CA LYS A 477 -30.32 7.16 12.78
C LYS A 477 -30.71 5.70 13.00
N THR A 478 -32.01 5.40 12.91
CA THR A 478 -32.54 4.03 12.96
C THR A 478 -32.14 3.22 11.73
N ASP A 479 -32.04 1.90 11.87
CA ASP A 479 -31.56 1.02 10.78
C ASP A 479 -32.47 1.04 9.55
N ASP A 480 -33.78 1.36 9.72
CA ASP A 480 -34.77 1.50 8.65
C ASP A 480 -34.70 2.89 7.96
N HIS A 481 -33.79 3.75 8.34
CA HIS A 481 -33.66 5.05 7.69
C HIS A 481 -33.25 4.90 6.22
N TRP A 482 -33.95 5.58 5.33
CA TRP A 482 -33.82 5.41 3.87
C TRP A 482 -32.38 5.54 3.31
N VAL A 483 -31.49 6.31 3.99
CA VAL A 483 -30.11 6.52 3.56
C VAL A 483 -29.24 5.27 3.66
N TYR A 484 -29.68 4.23 4.38
CA TYR A 484 -28.92 3.00 4.60
C TYR A 484 -29.27 1.87 3.62
N TYR A 485 -30.35 2.01 2.85
CA TYR A 485 -30.76 1.00 1.87
C TYR A 485 -30.83 -0.43 2.44
N ASP A 486 -31.19 -0.58 3.72
CA ASP A 486 -31.27 -1.87 4.42
C ASP A 486 -29.90 -2.59 4.56
N LEU A 487 -28.80 -1.82 4.62
CA LEU A 487 -27.44 -2.35 4.68
C LEU A 487 -26.81 -2.26 6.08
N ASN A 488 -27.54 -1.77 7.10
CA ASN A 488 -27.07 -1.62 8.47
C ASN A 488 -27.99 -2.40 9.46
N ASP A 489 -27.37 -2.95 10.51
CA ASP A 489 -28.05 -3.54 11.67
C ASP A 489 -27.32 -3.15 12.96
N PHE A 490 -27.38 -1.86 13.29
CA PHE A 490 -26.79 -1.33 14.53
C PHE A 490 -27.65 -1.65 15.75
N THR A 491 -28.91 -2.00 15.57
CA THR A 491 -29.77 -2.45 16.66
C THR A 491 -29.20 -3.72 17.31
N GLN A 492 -28.72 -4.68 16.52
CA GLN A 492 -28.03 -5.85 17.05
C GLN A 492 -26.75 -5.47 17.80
N LEU A 493 -25.88 -4.63 17.21
CA LEU A 493 -24.64 -4.15 17.83
C LEU A 493 -24.90 -3.48 19.19
N ARG A 494 -25.93 -2.63 19.30
CA ARG A 494 -26.32 -1.95 20.55
C ARG A 494 -26.78 -2.93 21.60
N ASN A 495 -27.58 -3.95 21.21
CA ASN A 495 -28.05 -5.00 22.10
C ASN A 495 -26.92 -5.94 22.58
N GLU A 496 -25.97 -6.29 21.74
CA GLU A 496 -24.77 -7.05 22.15
C GLU A 496 -24.02 -6.35 23.29
N GLN A 497 -23.93 -5.04 23.24
CA GLN A 497 -23.25 -4.25 24.27
C GLN A 497 -24.00 -4.19 25.61
N VAL A 498 -25.30 -4.44 25.62
CA VAL A 498 -26.03 -4.69 26.89
C VAL A 498 -25.45 -5.90 27.61
N GLY A 499 -25.19 -6.99 26.88
CA GLY A 499 -24.55 -8.18 27.41
C GLY A 499 -23.11 -7.93 27.89
N PHE A 500 -22.35 -7.16 27.10
CA PHE A 500 -21.00 -6.71 27.45
C PHE A 500 -21.00 -5.87 28.73
N LEU A 501 -21.85 -4.82 28.81
CA LEU A 501 -21.93 -3.95 29.98
C LEU A 501 -22.29 -4.73 31.27
N LYS A 502 -23.25 -5.66 31.20
CA LYS A 502 -23.60 -6.50 32.36
C LYS A 502 -22.39 -7.30 32.86
N LYS A 503 -21.59 -7.88 31.96
CA LYS A 503 -20.38 -8.62 32.29
C LYS A 503 -19.31 -7.70 32.84
N GLU A 504 -19.10 -6.56 32.19
CA GLU A 504 -18.10 -5.56 32.56
C GLU A 504 -18.35 -5.00 33.96
N LEU A 505 -19.54 -4.55 34.26
CA LEU A 505 -19.90 -4.01 35.58
C LEU A 505 -19.82 -5.06 36.70
N ALA A 506 -19.95 -6.33 36.38
CA ALA A 506 -19.77 -7.45 37.31
C ALA A 506 -18.29 -7.87 37.45
N ALA A 507 -17.42 -7.49 36.52
CA ALA A 507 -16.03 -7.92 36.46
C ALA A 507 -15.22 -7.44 37.67
N LYS A 508 -14.26 -8.27 38.06
CA LYS A 508 -13.34 -7.96 39.20
C LYS A 508 -12.46 -6.75 38.89
N GLU A 509 -12.04 -6.62 37.66
CA GLU A 509 -11.23 -5.53 37.14
C GLU A 509 -11.95 -4.19 37.25
N PHE A 510 -13.22 -4.14 36.85
CA PHE A 510 -14.08 -2.97 36.98
C PHE A 510 -14.28 -2.58 38.46
N LYS A 511 -14.63 -3.56 39.30
CA LYS A 511 -14.91 -3.32 40.75
C LYS A 511 -13.68 -2.86 41.52
N LYS A 512 -12.47 -3.35 41.19
CA LYS A 512 -11.21 -3.01 41.86
C LYS A 512 -10.57 -1.73 41.35
N ALA A 513 -10.98 -1.23 40.19
CA ALA A 513 -10.40 -0.03 39.63
C ALA A 513 -10.60 1.17 40.56
N LYS A 514 -9.56 2.01 40.67
CA LYS A 514 -9.60 3.25 41.46
C LYS A 514 -10.38 4.35 40.75
N LYS A 515 -10.21 4.40 39.43
CA LYS A 515 -10.93 5.29 38.52
C LYS A 515 -11.55 4.51 37.38
N ARG A 516 -12.69 5.02 36.88
CA ARG A 516 -13.43 4.43 35.77
C ARG A 516 -13.81 5.53 34.78
N ILE A 517 -13.37 5.37 33.55
CA ILE A 517 -13.60 6.32 32.47
C ILE A 517 -14.49 5.63 31.43
N LEU A 518 -15.57 6.30 31.05
CA LEU A 518 -16.44 5.85 29.97
C LEU A 518 -16.19 6.70 28.71
N LEU A 519 -16.04 6.06 27.60
CA LEU A 519 -15.82 6.67 26.29
C LEU A 519 -16.88 6.15 25.30
N HIS A 520 -17.55 7.03 24.63
CA HIS A 520 -18.36 6.72 23.44
C HIS A 520 -18.59 7.99 22.61
N HIS A 521 -18.73 7.83 21.31
CA HIS A 521 -18.82 8.98 20.41
C HIS A 521 -20.11 9.77 20.61
N ILE A 522 -21.28 9.17 20.37
CA ILE A 522 -22.58 9.85 20.43
C ILE A 522 -23.04 9.97 21.90
N PRO A 523 -23.24 11.19 22.45
CA PRO A 523 -23.58 11.37 23.86
C PRO A 523 -24.96 10.78 24.24
N LEU A 524 -25.02 10.12 25.40
CA LEU A 524 -26.28 9.70 26.02
C LEU A 524 -27.04 10.88 26.66
N TYR A 525 -26.30 11.89 27.11
CA TYR A 525 -26.79 13.10 27.74
C TYR A 525 -26.25 14.31 26.99
N GLY A 526 -27.04 15.38 26.85
CA GLY A 526 -26.62 16.59 26.14
C GLY A 526 -26.68 16.47 24.61
N ASN A 527 -27.49 15.55 24.09
CA ASN A 527 -27.76 15.38 22.65
C ASN A 527 -29.28 15.41 22.32
N ASP A 528 -30.03 16.25 23.03
CA ASP A 528 -31.47 16.43 22.82
C ASP A 528 -32.28 15.12 22.73
N GLY A 529 -31.87 14.08 23.47
CA GLY A 529 -32.49 12.76 23.48
C GLY A 529 -32.31 11.91 22.21
N LYS A 530 -31.37 12.29 21.34
CA LYS A 530 -31.17 11.64 20.01
C LYS A 530 -30.26 10.42 20.01
N ASN A 531 -29.83 9.91 21.16
CA ASN A 531 -29.01 8.70 21.19
C ASN A 531 -29.87 7.44 21.32
N LEU A 532 -29.82 6.57 20.34
CA LEU A 532 -30.58 5.32 20.26
C LEU A 532 -30.16 4.27 21.31
N CYS A 533 -29.03 4.49 22.00
CA CYS A 533 -28.57 3.63 23.08
C CYS A 533 -29.15 4.01 24.46
N THR A 534 -29.82 5.17 24.57
CA THR A 534 -30.28 5.72 25.86
C THR A 534 -31.17 4.74 26.63
N GLU A 535 -32.19 4.18 26.00
CA GLU A 535 -33.08 3.21 26.66
C GLU A 535 -32.39 1.90 27.04
N LEU A 536 -31.41 1.48 26.26
CA LEU A 536 -30.70 0.20 26.43
C LEU A 536 -29.64 0.27 27.53
N TRP A 537 -28.86 1.38 27.58
CA TRP A 537 -27.65 1.47 28.40
C TRP A 537 -27.83 2.26 29.69
N THR A 538 -28.69 3.29 29.71
CA THR A 538 -28.82 4.21 30.86
C THR A 538 -29.13 3.46 32.16
N LYS A 539 -30.06 2.50 32.17
CA LYS A 539 -30.39 1.71 33.35
C LYS A 539 -29.24 0.90 33.93
N LEU A 540 -28.30 0.49 33.08
CA LEU A 540 -27.08 -0.23 33.50
C LEU A 540 -26.04 0.76 34.03
N LEU A 541 -25.88 1.89 33.33
CA LEU A 541 -24.90 2.92 33.67
C LEU A 541 -25.29 3.72 34.90
N GLU A 542 -26.60 3.83 35.20
CA GLU A 542 -27.16 4.52 36.37
C GLU A 542 -26.53 4.09 37.71
N LYS A 543 -26.22 2.82 37.83
CA LYS A 543 -25.62 2.21 39.03
C LYS A 543 -24.11 2.04 38.94
N ALA A 544 -23.52 2.42 37.82
CA ALA A 544 -22.10 2.26 37.57
C ALA A 544 -21.31 3.47 38.11
N PRO A 545 -20.28 3.27 38.93
CA PRO A 545 -19.51 4.34 39.53
C PRO A 545 -18.46 4.88 38.58
N PHE A 546 -18.85 5.35 37.39
CA PHE A 546 -17.95 6.07 36.49
C PHE A 546 -17.59 7.43 37.07
N ASP A 547 -16.31 7.77 36.99
CA ASP A 547 -15.78 9.07 37.44
C ASP A 547 -16.03 10.15 36.41
N ILE A 548 -16.05 9.81 35.12
CA ILE A 548 -16.31 10.71 34.00
C ILE A 548 -16.71 9.95 32.75
N CYS A 549 -17.49 10.60 31.89
CA CYS A 549 -17.78 10.17 30.52
C CYS A 549 -17.29 11.21 29.51
N LEU A 550 -16.57 10.78 28.46
CA LEU A 550 -16.10 11.63 27.38
C LEU A 550 -16.82 11.27 26.09
N ASN A 551 -17.42 12.27 25.48
CA ASN A 551 -18.22 12.18 24.26
C ASN A 551 -17.76 13.17 23.19
N ALA A 552 -18.50 13.15 22.06
CA ALA A 552 -18.17 13.86 20.83
C ALA A 552 -19.45 14.22 20.03
N HIS A 553 -19.43 14.11 18.71
CA HIS A 553 -20.58 14.08 17.79
C HIS A 553 -21.37 15.39 17.62
N THR A 554 -21.61 16.14 18.68
CA THR A 554 -22.45 17.36 18.60
C THR A 554 -21.74 18.53 17.94
N HIS A 555 -20.42 18.45 17.76
CA HIS A 555 -19.53 19.51 17.27
C HIS A 555 -19.55 20.78 18.16
N LYS A 556 -20.08 20.66 19.37
CA LYS A 556 -20.15 21.77 20.35
C LYS A 556 -19.59 21.29 21.68
N TYR A 557 -18.57 21.99 22.14
CA TYR A 557 -18.05 21.74 23.47
C TYR A 557 -19.15 21.95 24.53
N ALA A 558 -19.28 21.02 25.45
CA ALA A 558 -20.14 21.15 26.62
C ALA A 558 -19.57 20.36 27.81
N TYR A 559 -19.83 20.83 29.01
CA TYR A 559 -19.58 20.12 30.26
C TYR A 559 -20.85 20.09 31.10
N HIS A 560 -21.26 18.91 31.49
CA HIS A 560 -22.43 18.67 32.32
C HIS A 560 -22.00 17.98 33.62
N PRO A 561 -22.02 18.72 34.76
CA PRO A 561 -21.81 18.14 36.09
C PRO A 561 -22.81 17.00 36.34
N LYS A 562 -22.45 16.09 37.23
CA LYS A 562 -23.34 15.00 37.65
C LYS A 562 -24.68 15.54 38.10
N GLY A 563 -25.77 15.03 37.56
CA GLY A 563 -27.17 15.36 37.91
C GLY A 563 -27.80 16.48 37.11
N GLU A 564 -27.02 17.28 36.36
CA GLU A 564 -27.56 18.45 35.63
C GLU A 564 -28.62 18.06 34.58
N LEU A 565 -28.34 17.00 33.82
CA LEU A 565 -29.24 16.44 32.80
C LEU A 565 -29.82 15.06 33.22
N GLY A 566 -29.85 14.76 34.51
CA GLY A 566 -30.18 13.42 35.00
C GLY A 566 -29.04 12.42 34.82
N ASN A 567 -27.87 12.89 34.41
CA ASN A 567 -26.65 12.07 34.23
C ASN A 567 -26.09 11.60 35.58
N HIS A 568 -25.67 10.34 35.65
CA HIS A 568 -25.19 9.70 36.86
C HIS A 568 -23.71 9.94 37.16
N PHE A 569 -22.98 10.49 36.23
CA PHE A 569 -21.56 10.88 36.26
C PHE A 569 -21.36 12.16 35.45
N PRO A 570 -20.25 12.92 35.65
CA PRO A 570 -19.93 14.06 34.83
C PRO A 570 -19.73 13.67 33.35
N VAL A 571 -20.18 14.53 32.44
CA VAL A 571 -20.09 14.33 31.00
C VAL A 571 -19.35 15.50 30.36
N VAL A 572 -18.33 15.21 29.57
CA VAL A 572 -17.63 16.18 28.73
C VAL A 572 -17.89 15.81 27.26
N ILE A 573 -18.39 16.76 26.49
CA ILE A 573 -18.60 16.64 25.05
C ILE A 573 -17.56 17.50 24.36
N GLY A 574 -16.77 16.91 23.45
CA GLY A 574 -15.76 17.61 22.67
C GLY A 574 -16.38 18.48 21.58
N GLY A 575 -15.62 19.46 21.15
CA GLY A 575 -15.97 20.31 20.01
C GLY A 575 -15.77 19.62 18.66
N GLY A 576 -16.13 20.30 17.58
CA GLY A 576 -16.06 19.74 16.22
C GLY A 576 -14.81 20.17 15.45
N TYR A 577 -14.85 19.98 14.14
CA TYR A 577 -13.72 20.17 13.23
C TYR A 577 -13.42 21.64 12.85
N LYS A 578 -14.35 22.56 13.10
CA LYS A 578 -14.13 23.97 12.77
C LYS A 578 -13.18 24.59 13.78
N MET A 579 -12.20 25.34 13.28
CA MET A 579 -11.12 25.93 14.10
C MET A 579 -11.64 26.67 15.35
N GLU A 580 -12.77 27.36 15.23
CA GLU A 580 -13.36 28.17 16.32
C GLU A 580 -13.99 27.33 17.43
N GLY A 581 -14.34 26.06 17.13
CA GLY A 581 -15.02 25.18 18.08
C GLY A 581 -14.29 23.88 18.36
N ALA A 582 -13.14 23.68 17.72
CA ALA A 582 -12.37 22.45 17.89
C ALA A 582 -11.71 22.37 19.26
N THR A 583 -11.66 21.16 19.83
CA THR A 583 -11.09 20.93 21.15
C THR A 583 -10.23 19.69 21.21
N VAL A 584 -9.28 19.68 22.15
CA VAL A 584 -8.55 18.49 22.59
C VAL A 584 -8.74 18.33 24.10
N MET A 585 -8.99 17.10 24.54
CA MET A 585 -9.15 16.78 25.96
C MET A 585 -7.88 16.11 26.47
N ILE A 586 -7.48 16.47 27.68
CA ILE A 586 -6.31 15.93 28.38
C ILE A 586 -6.76 15.33 29.70
N LEU A 587 -6.50 14.07 29.88
CA LEU A 587 -6.80 13.30 31.09
C LEU A 587 -5.51 13.07 31.85
N GLU A 588 -5.39 13.60 33.06
CA GLU A 588 -4.23 13.43 33.91
C GLU A 588 -4.64 12.68 35.18
N LYS A 589 -4.27 11.42 35.26
CA LYS A 589 -4.43 10.60 36.48
C LYS A 589 -3.16 10.69 37.32
N ARG A 590 -3.32 11.07 38.57
CA ARG A 590 -2.23 11.09 39.57
C ARG A 590 -2.78 10.59 40.88
N LYS A 591 -2.32 9.43 41.33
CA LYS A 591 -2.82 8.75 42.55
C LYS A 591 -4.35 8.60 42.51
N GLU A 592 -5.06 9.23 43.43
CA GLU A 592 -6.53 9.20 43.53
C GLU A 592 -7.22 10.29 42.70
N GLU A 593 -6.47 11.22 42.11
CA GLU A 593 -7.01 12.33 41.37
C GLU A 593 -7.07 12.02 39.86
N LEU A 594 -8.16 12.37 39.23
CA LEU A 594 -8.35 12.38 37.79
C LEU A 594 -8.72 13.79 37.35
N ARG A 595 -7.76 14.52 36.82
CA ARG A 595 -7.96 15.86 36.28
C ARG A 595 -8.32 15.76 34.80
N VAL A 596 -9.28 16.56 34.37
CA VAL A 596 -9.68 16.68 32.97
C VAL A 596 -9.57 18.13 32.53
N ARG A 597 -8.74 18.36 31.52
CA ARG A 597 -8.63 19.67 30.88
C ARG A 597 -9.15 19.58 29.45
N VAL A 598 -9.79 20.66 28.99
CA VAL A 598 -10.21 20.83 27.60
C VAL A 598 -9.59 22.12 27.10
N LEU A 599 -8.83 22.02 26.01
CA LEU A 599 -8.22 23.17 25.34
C LEU A 599 -8.87 23.36 23.96
N ASP A 600 -9.05 24.60 23.56
CA ASP A 600 -9.43 24.92 22.18
C ASP A 600 -8.21 24.93 21.25
N ALA A 601 -8.44 25.15 19.95
CA ALA A 601 -7.38 25.20 18.94
C ALA A 601 -6.40 26.39 19.08
N LYS A 602 -6.70 27.37 19.95
CA LYS A 602 -5.84 28.52 20.27
C LYS A 602 -5.05 28.31 21.56
N GLY A 603 -5.38 27.27 22.34
CA GLY A 603 -4.77 26.95 23.63
C GLY A 603 -5.52 27.59 24.82
N GLU A 604 -6.71 28.14 24.62
CA GLU A 604 -7.55 28.61 25.73
C GLU A 604 -8.10 27.40 26.49
N THR A 605 -8.04 27.45 27.82
CA THR A 605 -8.59 26.41 28.67
C THR A 605 -10.09 26.63 28.85
N LEU A 606 -10.88 25.72 28.28
CA LEU A 606 -12.36 25.75 28.39
C LEU A 606 -12.85 24.98 29.62
N LEU A 607 -12.10 24.00 30.08
CA LEU A 607 -12.38 23.20 31.27
C LEU A 607 -11.08 22.82 31.98
N ASP A 608 -11.12 22.87 33.31
CA ASP A 608 -10.08 22.36 34.19
C ASP A 608 -10.73 21.90 35.49
N ILE A 609 -10.98 20.58 35.59
CA ILE A 609 -11.67 20.00 36.73
C ILE A 609 -10.94 18.75 37.24
N THR A 610 -11.12 18.49 38.54
CA THR A 610 -10.77 17.19 39.13
C THR A 610 -12.05 16.37 39.30
N ALA A 611 -12.13 15.20 38.66
CA ALA A 611 -13.25 14.29 38.82
C ALA A 611 -13.22 13.66 40.22
N VAL A 612 -14.22 13.96 41.05
CA VAL A 612 -14.34 13.46 42.41
C VAL A 612 -15.00 12.09 42.39
N SER A 613 -14.34 11.08 42.99
CA SER A 613 -14.97 9.78 43.22
C SER A 613 -16.03 9.94 44.31
N TYR A 614 -17.29 9.79 43.94
CA TYR A 614 -18.36 9.70 44.92
C TYR A 614 -18.33 8.32 45.60
N THR A 615 -17.53 8.18 46.69
CA THR A 615 -17.73 7.07 47.62
C THR A 615 -19.12 7.23 48.22
N HIS A 616 -19.96 6.24 48.08
CA HIS A 616 -21.20 6.17 48.84
C HIS A 616 -20.80 6.15 50.34
N LEU A 617 -20.91 7.27 51.01
CA LEU A 617 -21.12 7.26 52.44
C LEU A 617 -22.49 6.61 52.66
N THR A 618 -22.52 5.31 52.90
CA THR A 618 -23.64 4.65 53.55
C THR A 618 -23.74 5.23 54.95
N LEU A 619 -24.72 6.12 55.15
CA LEU A 619 -25.27 6.38 56.45
C LEU A 619 -26.09 5.19 56.93
#